data_37032a647c2e359a131a3c86ec523d0f
#
_entry.id   37032a647c2e359a131a3c86ec523d0f
#
_cell.length_a   1.000
_cell.length_b   1.000
_cell.length_c   1.000
_cell.angle_alpha   90.00
_cell.angle_beta   90.00
_cell.angle_gamma   90.00
#
_symmetry.space_group_name_H-M   'P 1'
#
loop_
_entity.id
_entity.type
_entity.pdbx_description
1 polymer ?
#
loop_
_entity_poly.entity_id
_entity_poly.type
_entity_poly.pdbx_seq_one_letter_code
_entity_poly.pdbx_strand_id
1 'polypeptide(L)'
;MKQYLYIFLCSFLLIQCKSENAISKKSKVHVEMKAKEPKLPAADLDYIMGKFDPAKHEDFVVIPRKYADREGLYLRRRALNSFVKMHAVAAERGIIMEIKSATRNFDYQKRIWDRKYTGTTKLSDGTNVAADIKETKDKCLKILEYSSMPSTSRHHWGTEIDINSFSNSYFESGEGKKLYTWMLTHAADYGWCQPYTPHGPDRPHGYFEEKWHWSYMPLSQMLTRQSEAEFKDEMIKGFLGSEAAKEIGVVEKYVLGIDKRCM
;
A
#
# COMPACT_ATOMS: atom_id res chain seq x y z
N MET A 1 9.56 -4.77 -96.27
CA MET A 1 9.71 -4.40 -94.88
C MET A 1 9.28 -5.58 -94.03
N LYS A 2 10.22 -6.35 -93.47
CA LYS A 2 9.98 -7.57 -92.70
C LYS A 2 10.25 -7.20 -91.19
N GLN A 3 9.25 -7.28 -90.40
CA GLN A 3 9.41 -7.15 -88.95
C GLN A 3 9.77 -8.52 -88.36
N TYR A 4 10.88 -8.57 -87.64
CA TYR A 4 11.27 -9.74 -86.86
C TYR A 4 10.77 -9.61 -85.45
N LEU A 5 9.92 -10.55 -85.08
CA LEU A 5 9.39 -10.68 -83.74
C LEU A 5 10.35 -11.51 -82.86
N TYR A 6 11.02 -10.94 -81.88
CA TYR A 6 11.84 -11.68 -80.93
C TYR A 6 10.98 -12.09 -79.75
N ILE A 7 10.75 -13.39 -79.59
CA ILE A 7 10.12 -13.99 -78.46
C ILE A 7 11.19 -14.19 -77.38
N PHE A 8 11.14 -13.41 -76.29
CA PHE A 8 11.97 -13.66 -75.10
C PHE A 8 11.27 -14.64 -74.21
N LEU A 9 11.83 -15.82 -74.05
CA LEU A 9 11.39 -16.83 -73.07
C LEU A 9 11.99 -16.51 -71.75
N CYS A 10 11.18 -15.90 -70.85
CA CYS A 10 11.56 -15.69 -69.46
C CYS A 10 11.26 -16.92 -68.61
N SER A 11 12.31 -17.64 -68.28
CA SER A 11 12.26 -18.77 -67.35
C SER A 11 12.00 -18.22 -65.96
N PHE A 12 10.80 -18.45 -65.42
CA PHE A 12 10.48 -18.16 -64.01
C PHE A 12 11.14 -19.20 -63.11
N LEU A 13 12.26 -18.85 -62.49
CA LEU A 13 12.79 -19.58 -61.33
C LEU A 13 11.92 -19.23 -60.14
N LEU A 14 11.09 -20.16 -59.70
CA LEU A 14 10.38 -20.10 -58.41
C LEU A 14 11.38 -20.32 -57.29
N ILE A 15 11.88 -19.22 -56.71
CA ILE A 15 12.59 -19.27 -55.44
C ILE A 15 11.50 -19.36 -54.37
N GLN A 16 11.30 -20.55 -53.82
CA GLN A 16 10.51 -20.79 -52.64
C GLN A 16 11.26 -20.20 -51.43
N CYS A 17 10.92 -18.95 -51.06
CA CYS A 17 11.27 -18.42 -49.74
C CYS A 17 10.46 -19.15 -48.66
N LYS A 18 11.09 -20.09 -47.98
CA LYS A 18 10.60 -20.57 -46.70
C LYS A 18 10.67 -19.43 -45.71
N SER A 19 9.54 -18.83 -45.40
CA SER A 19 9.42 -17.95 -44.24
C SER A 19 9.51 -18.81 -42.97
N GLU A 20 10.66 -18.86 -42.36
CA GLU A 20 10.81 -19.35 -41.01
C GLU A 20 10.09 -18.35 -40.07
N ASN A 21 8.93 -18.77 -39.60
CA ASN A 21 8.25 -18.12 -38.50
C ASN A 21 9.12 -18.17 -37.22
N ALA A 22 9.93 -17.15 -37.02
CA ALA A 22 10.56 -16.89 -35.74
C ALA A 22 9.46 -16.49 -34.75
N ILE A 23 8.76 -17.48 -34.20
CA ILE A 23 7.91 -17.30 -33.02
C ILE A 23 8.84 -16.95 -31.90
N SER A 24 8.88 -15.63 -31.56
CA SER A 24 9.47 -15.11 -30.35
C SER A 24 8.87 -15.88 -29.15
N LYS A 25 9.63 -16.82 -28.63
CA LYS A 25 9.35 -17.40 -27.29
C LYS A 25 9.51 -16.31 -26.27
N LYS A 26 8.44 -15.58 -25.97
CA LYS A 26 8.30 -14.87 -24.71
C LYS A 26 8.41 -15.92 -23.61
N SER A 27 9.57 -16.05 -23.02
CA SER A 27 9.76 -16.83 -21.80
C SER A 27 8.90 -16.19 -20.72
N LYS A 28 7.73 -16.76 -20.47
CA LYS A 28 7.00 -16.54 -19.22
C LYS A 28 7.88 -17.14 -18.13
N VAL A 29 8.68 -16.31 -17.49
CA VAL A 29 9.28 -16.65 -16.21
C VAL A 29 8.13 -16.63 -15.22
N HIS A 30 7.39 -17.73 -15.16
CA HIS A 30 6.56 -18.06 -14.02
C HIS A 30 7.56 -18.41 -12.91
N VAL A 31 7.87 -17.43 -12.08
CA VAL A 31 8.50 -17.69 -10.79
C VAL A 31 7.45 -18.41 -9.98
N GLU A 32 7.50 -19.74 -9.97
CA GLU A 32 6.76 -20.56 -9.02
C GLU A 32 7.31 -20.29 -7.63
N MET A 33 6.77 -19.27 -6.97
CA MET A 33 7.00 -19.05 -5.54
C MET A 33 6.07 -19.97 -4.73
N LYS A 34 6.18 -21.28 -4.93
CA LYS A 34 5.64 -22.30 -4.03
C LYS A 34 6.72 -22.78 -3.05
N ALA A 35 7.40 -21.87 -2.38
CA ALA A 35 7.96 -22.18 -1.07
C ALA A 35 6.82 -22.05 -0.07
N LYS A 36 6.47 -23.14 0.62
CA LYS A 36 5.55 -23.10 1.78
C LYS A 36 6.18 -22.14 2.77
N GLU A 37 5.67 -20.89 2.81
CA GLU A 37 6.23 -19.88 3.71
C GLU A 37 6.19 -20.42 5.14
N PRO A 38 7.27 -20.27 5.91
CA PRO A 38 7.25 -20.68 7.31
C PRO A 38 6.07 -19.96 7.97
N LYS A 39 5.25 -20.74 8.69
CA LYS A 39 4.12 -20.21 9.46
C LYS A 39 4.73 -19.28 10.50
N LEU A 40 4.61 -17.97 10.29
CA LEU A 40 5.07 -17.01 11.29
C LEU A 40 4.31 -17.26 12.59
N PRO A 41 4.98 -17.23 13.74
CA PRO A 41 4.29 -17.31 15.02
C PRO A 41 3.26 -16.19 15.15
N ALA A 42 2.18 -16.42 15.89
CA ALA A 42 1.22 -15.38 16.22
C ALA A 42 1.97 -14.20 16.86
N ALA A 43 1.64 -12.99 16.43
CA ALA A 43 2.22 -11.79 17.02
C ALA A 43 1.63 -11.57 18.42
N ASP A 44 2.41 -10.96 19.33
CA ASP A 44 1.87 -10.46 20.58
C ASP A 44 0.85 -9.35 20.29
N LEU A 45 -0.21 -9.25 21.12
CA LEU A 45 -1.19 -8.17 21.02
C LEU A 45 -0.54 -6.77 21.20
N ASP A 46 0.48 -6.65 22.03
CA ASP A 46 1.23 -5.40 22.16
C ASP A 46 1.94 -5.04 20.85
N TYR A 47 2.42 -6.04 20.10
CA TYR A 47 2.93 -5.83 18.75
C TYR A 47 1.82 -5.33 17.79
N ILE A 48 0.66 -5.99 17.76
CA ILE A 48 -0.49 -5.60 16.93
C ILE A 48 -0.88 -4.14 17.22
N MET A 49 -0.88 -3.77 18.51
CA MET A 49 -1.19 -2.43 18.97
C MET A 49 -0.05 -1.41 18.83
N GLY A 50 1.09 -1.80 18.28
CA GLY A 50 2.22 -0.90 18.07
C GLY A 50 3.02 -0.54 19.32
N LYS A 51 2.84 -1.25 20.44
CA LYS A 51 3.50 -0.99 21.72
C LYS A 51 4.89 -1.61 21.78
N PHE A 52 5.72 -1.25 20.83
CA PHE A 52 7.11 -1.70 20.74
C PHE A 52 7.98 -0.62 20.09
N ASP A 53 9.30 -0.80 20.16
CA ASP A 53 10.27 0.05 19.50
C ASP A 53 10.76 -0.64 18.21
N PRO A 54 10.43 -0.16 17.00
CA PRO A 54 10.88 -0.78 15.76
C PRO A 54 12.40 -0.78 15.60
N ALA A 55 13.13 0.14 16.27
CA ALA A 55 14.58 0.16 16.24
C ALA A 55 15.24 -1.02 16.99
N LYS A 56 14.49 -1.64 17.91
CA LYS A 56 14.95 -2.76 18.74
C LYS A 56 14.37 -4.11 18.30
N HIS A 57 13.51 -4.13 17.31
CA HIS A 57 12.82 -5.34 16.87
C HIS A 57 13.59 -5.99 15.71
N GLU A 58 13.93 -7.27 15.82
CA GLU A 58 14.80 -8.01 14.89
C GLU A 58 14.29 -8.07 13.44
N ASP A 59 12.98 -8.06 13.25
CA ASP A 59 12.34 -8.11 11.93
C ASP A 59 12.41 -6.78 11.17
N PHE A 60 12.73 -5.68 11.86
CA PHE A 60 12.70 -4.34 11.27
C PHE A 60 14.10 -3.90 10.81
N VAL A 61 14.09 -3.06 9.79
CA VAL A 61 15.29 -2.43 9.27
C VAL A 61 15.01 -0.97 8.94
N VAL A 62 16.04 -0.14 9.02
CA VAL A 62 15.99 1.24 8.57
C VAL A 62 15.81 1.27 7.05
N ILE A 63 14.89 2.08 6.56
CA ILE A 63 14.71 2.34 5.13
C ILE A 63 15.85 3.25 4.67
N PRO A 64 16.67 2.84 3.66
CA PRO A 64 17.72 3.70 3.12
C PRO A 64 17.15 5.00 2.55
N ARG A 65 17.84 6.13 2.78
CA ARG A 65 17.43 7.49 2.37
C ARG A 65 17.04 7.61 0.89
N LYS A 66 17.65 6.80 0.01
CA LYS A 66 17.33 6.79 -1.42
C LYS A 66 15.93 6.27 -1.77
N TYR A 67 15.20 5.70 -0.81
CA TYR A 67 13.83 5.19 -0.96
C TYR A 67 12.80 6.00 -0.18
N ALA A 68 13.22 6.98 0.62
CA ALA A 68 12.34 7.73 1.50
C ALA A 68 12.67 9.22 1.51
N ASP A 69 11.71 10.07 1.86
CA ASP A 69 11.88 11.54 1.93
C ASP A 69 12.73 11.99 3.13
N ARG A 70 12.97 11.09 4.09
CA ARG A 70 13.75 11.35 5.31
C ARG A 70 14.37 10.08 5.86
N GLU A 71 15.29 10.25 6.78
CA GLU A 71 15.91 9.16 7.54
C GLU A 71 15.04 8.72 8.73
N GLY A 72 15.40 7.58 9.35
CA GLY A 72 14.78 7.08 10.57
C GLY A 72 13.41 6.41 10.36
N LEU A 73 13.02 6.12 9.14
CA LEU A 73 11.87 5.29 8.85
C LEU A 73 12.24 3.80 8.91
N TYR A 74 11.36 2.99 9.49
CA TYR A 74 11.53 1.56 9.64
C TYR A 74 10.46 0.80 8.86
N LEU A 75 10.83 -0.38 8.36
CA LEU A 75 9.89 -1.31 7.74
C LEU A 75 10.33 -2.74 8.06
N ARG A 76 9.41 -3.70 8.03
CA ARG A 76 9.83 -5.10 8.11
C ARG A 76 10.75 -5.44 6.94
N ARG A 77 11.83 -6.16 7.20
CA ARG A 77 12.86 -6.53 6.19
C ARG A 77 12.25 -7.15 4.94
N ARG A 78 11.27 -8.05 5.09
CA ARG A 78 10.59 -8.69 3.94
C ARG A 78 9.81 -7.69 3.09
N ALA A 79 9.08 -6.77 3.73
CA ALA A 79 8.35 -5.71 3.04
C ALA A 79 9.31 -4.75 2.31
N LEU A 80 10.40 -4.33 2.96
CA LEU A 80 11.42 -3.49 2.31
C LEU A 80 12.07 -4.19 1.10
N ASN A 81 12.44 -5.47 1.24
CA ASN A 81 13.03 -6.22 0.12
C ASN A 81 12.08 -6.31 -1.07
N SER A 82 10.78 -6.47 -0.84
CA SER A 82 9.77 -6.44 -1.91
C SER A 82 9.63 -5.05 -2.52
N PHE A 83 9.56 -4.01 -1.68
CA PHE A 83 9.49 -2.62 -2.16
C PHE A 83 10.69 -2.27 -3.04
N VAL A 84 11.91 -2.65 -2.65
CA VAL A 84 13.13 -2.38 -3.43
C VAL A 84 13.06 -3.00 -4.82
N LYS A 85 12.56 -4.23 -4.94
CA LYS A 85 12.35 -4.89 -6.25
C LYS A 85 11.31 -4.14 -7.09
N MET A 86 10.19 -3.79 -6.48
CA MET A 86 9.11 -3.03 -7.12
C MET A 86 9.61 -1.65 -7.58
N HIS A 87 10.30 -0.93 -6.72
CA HIS A 87 10.90 0.38 -7.01
C HIS A 87 11.88 0.33 -8.19
N ALA A 88 12.74 -0.70 -8.26
CA ALA A 88 13.71 -0.82 -9.35
C ALA A 88 13.02 -0.94 -10.72
N VAL A 89 11.99 -1.79 -10.82
CA VAL A 89 11.24 -1.99 -12.08
C VAL A 89 10.42 -0.74 -12.45
N ALA A 90 9.88 -0.03 -11.47
CA ALA A 90 9.19 1.24 -11.70
C ALA A 90 10.17 2.32 -12.23
N ALA A 91 11.36 2.40 -11.64
CA ALA A 91 12.39 3.36 -12.04
C ALA A 91 12.87 3.15 -13.49
N GLU A 92 12.98 1.90 -13.98
CA GLU A 92 13.27 1.59 -15.38
C GLU A 92 12.24 2.18 -16.36
N ARG A 93 11.04 2.49 -15.87
CA ARG A 93 9.93 3.10 -16.63
C ARG A 93 9.78 4.60 -16.35
N GLY A 94 10.76 5.21 -15.68
CA GLY A 94 10.76 6.63 -15.31
C GLY A 94 9.75 6.98 -14.21
N ILE A 95 9.28 6.00 -13.43
CA ILE A 95 8.34 6.20 -12.33
C ILE A 95 9.13 6.40 -11.04
N ILE A 96 8.87 7.52 -10.35
CA ILE A 96 9.52 7.86 -9.09
C ILE A 96 8.63 7.43 -7.93
N MET A 97 9.16 6.58 -7.06
CA MET A 97 8.52 6.18 -5.80
C MET A 97 9.35 6.67 -4.63
N GLU A 98 8.72 7.33 -3.68
CA GLU A 98 9.36 7.80 -2.46
C GLU A 98 8.48 7.51 -1.25
N ILE A 99 8.99 6.80 -0.26
CA ILE A 99 8.25 6.51 0.98
C ILE A 99 8.19 7.78 1.84
N LYS A 100 6.96 8.21 2.15
CA LYS A 100 6.66 9.35 3.02
C LYS A 100 6.38 8.93 4.46
N SER A 101 5.85 7.72 4.65
CA SER A 101 5.57 7.14 5.96
C SER A 101 5.67 5.63 5.88
N ALA A 102 6.08 5.01 6.97
CA ALA A 102 6.19 3.57 7.10
C ALA A 102 5.77 3.16 8.52
N THR A 103 6.58 2.40 9.25
CA THR A 103 6.24 1.96 10.60
C THR A 103 6.05 3.15 11.56
N ARG A 104 4.91 3.16 12.23
CA ARG A 104 4.59 4.08 13.31
C ARG A 104 4.20 3.26 14.53
N ASN A 105 4.95 3.37 15.64
CA ASN A 105 4.57 2.73 16.89
C ASN A 105 3.42 3.49 17.57
N PHE A 106 2.90 2.95 18.68
CA PHE A 106 1.81 3.53 19.45
C PHE A 106 2.07 5.01 19.81
N ASP A 107 3.24 5.32 20.36
CA ASP A 107 3.57 6.68 20.81
C ASP A 107 3.66 7.67 19.64
N TYR A 108 4.19 7.24 18.50
CA TYR A 108 4.21 8.07 17.31
C TYR A 108 2.80 8.37 16.81
N GLN A 109 1.95 7.34 16.72
CA GLN A 109 0.55 7.50 16.29
C GLN A 109 -0.25 8.34 17.28
N LYS A 110 0.00 8.18 18.60
CA LYS A 110 -0.62 8.99 19.65
C LYS A 110 -0.29 10.47 19.48
N ARG A 111 0.95 10.84 19.19
CA ARG A 111 1.31 12.25 18.94
C ARG A 111 0.57 12.84 17.74
N ILE A 112 0.38 12.06 16.65
CA ILE A 112 -0.41 12.50 15.49
C ILE A 112 -1.87 12.72 15.91
N TRP A 113 -2.45 11.75 16.57
CA TRP A 113 -3.84 11.75 17.02
C TRP A 113 -4.16 12.90 17.98
N ASP A 114 -3.41 12.98 19.07
CA ASP A 114 -3.65 13.99 20.12
C ASP A 114 -3.52 15.42 19.57
N ARG A 115 -2.57 15.68 18.67
CA ARG A 115 -2.44 16.99 18.01
C ARG A 115 -3.66 17.36 17.16
N LYS A 116 -4.26 16.39 16.47
CA LYS A 116 -5.49 16.59 15.71
C LYS A 116 -6.68 16.77 16.66
N TYR A 117 -6.78 15.93 17.67
CA TYR A 117 -7.87 15.97 18.65
C TYR A 117 -7.92 17.29 19.43
N THR A 118 -6.77 17.83 19.81
CA THR A 118 -6.64 19.13 20.52
C THR A 118 -6.68 20.35 19.58
N GLY A 119 -6.79 20.15 18.28
CA GLY A 119 -6.78 21.24 17.29
C GLY A 119 -5.40 21.91 17.10
N THR A 120 -4.33 21.39 17.73
CA THR A 120 -2.95 21.86 17.51
C THR A 120 -2.53 21.66 16.05
N THR A 121 -3.06 20.63 15.39
CA THR A 121 -2.94 20.41 13.95
C THR A 121 -4.33 20.33 13.34
N LYS A 122 -4.64 21.20 12.38
CA LYS A 122 -5.87 21.12 11.59
C LYS A 122 -5.89 19.88 10.71
N LEU A 123 -7.06 19.39 10.37
CA LEU A 123 -7.25 18.33 9.37
C LEU A 123 -6.97 18.86 7.96
N SER A 124 -6.87 17.96 6.99
CA SER A 124 -6.55 18.29 5.59
C SER A 124 -7.59 19.20 4.91
N ASP A 125 -8.84 19.17 5.39
CA ASP A 125 -9.94 20.05 4.93
C ASP A 125 -10.01 21.39 5.67
N GLY A 126 -9.06 21.67 6.57
CA GLY A 126 -8.98 22.89 7.37
C GLY A 126 -9.72 22.84 8.71
N THR A 127 -10.47 21.76 9.01
CA THR A 127 -11.22 21.59 10.26
C THR A 127 -10.28 21.65 11.48
N ASN A 128 -10.64 22.43 12.47
CA ASN A 128 -10.04 22.40 13.81
C ASN A 128 -10.94 21.57 14.72
N VAL A 129 -10.59 20.33 14.96
CA VAL A 129 -11.44 19.37 15.68
C VAL A 129 -11.86 19.86 17.06
N ALA A 130 -10.96 20.53 17.80
CA ALA A 130 -11.27 21.03 19.15
C ALA A 130 -12.23 22.21 19.13
N ALA A 131 -12.13 23.09 18.13
CA ALA A 131 -12.94 24.29 18.04
C ALA A 131 -14.30 24.03 17.34
N ASP A 132 -14.29 23.19 16.31
CA ASP A 132 -15.41 23.04 15.39
C ASP A 132 -16.37 21.91 15.80
N ILE A 133 -15.92 20.94 16.62
CA ILE A 133 -16.70 19.76 16.98
C ILE A 133 -16.79 19.63 18.51
N LYS A 134 -17.98 19.37 19.05
CA LYS A 134 -18.19 19.29 20.50
C LYS A 134 -18.07 17.86 21.02
N GLU A 135 -18.82 16.95 20.42
CA GLU A 135 -18.96 15.59 20.93
C GLU A 135 -17.70 14.75 20.68
N THR A 136 -17.25 14.00 21.69
CA THR A 136 -16.06 13.15 21.63
C THR A 136 -16.12 12.17 20.46
N LYS A 137 -17.24 11.49 20.28
CA LYS A 137 -17.44 10.53 19.20
C LYS A 137 -17.28 11.19 17.83
N ASP A 138 -17.88 12.37 17.64
CA ASP A 138 -17.83 13.07 16.36
C ASP A 138 -16.43 13.59 16.04
N LYS A 139 -15.68 14.06 17.09
CA LYS A 139 -14.26 14.37 16.96
C LYS A 139 -13.47 13.17 16.45
N CYS A 140 -13.69 12.01 17.08
CA CYS A 140 -13.03 10.77 16.69
C CYS A 140 -13.38 10.35 15.28
N LEU A 141 -14.66 10.35 14.89
CA LEU A 141 -15.11 10.02 13.54
C LEU A 141 -14.51 10.94 12.49
N LYS A 142 -14.42 12.24 12.79
CA LYS A 142 -13.82 13.21 11.88
C LYS A 142 -12.32 12.98 11.68
N ILE A 143 -11.59 12.64 12.73
CA ILE A 143 -10.15 12.31 12.61
C ILE A 143 -9.97 10.97 11.87
N LEU A 144 -10.86 10.01 12.10
CA LEU A 144 -10.84 8.68 11.49
C LEU A 144 -11.14 8.69 10.00
N GLU A 145 -11.51 9.82 9.40
CA GLU A 145 -11.58 9.90 7.93
C GLU A 145 -10.24 9.51 7.27
N TYR A 146 -9.09 9.92 7.87
CA TYR A 146 -7.74 9.71 7.33
C TYR A 146 -6.68 9.37 8.38
N SER A 147 -7.04 9.17 9.64
CA SER A 147 -6.04 8.94 10.70
C SER A 147 -6.51 7.92 11.72
N SER A 148 -5.72 6.88 11.88
CA SER A 148 -6.00 5.81 12.83
C SER A 148 -5.94 6.27 14.26
N MET A 149 -6.81 5.73 15.12
CA MET A 149 -6.59 5.75 16.56
C MET A 149 -5.27 5.03 16.92
N PRO A 150 -4.52 5.48 17.93
CA PRO A 150 -3.42 4.68 18.49
C PRO A 150 -3.90 3.27 18.82
N SER A 151 -3.06 2.27 18.65
CA SER A 151 -3.34 0.83 18.71
C SER A 151 -4.02 0.23 17.47
N THR A 152 -4.61 1.02 16.56
CA THR A 152 -5.43 0.50 15.44
C THR A 152 -4.83 0.74 14.08
N SER A 153 -3.68 1.40 14.03
CA SER A 153 -3.00 1.68 12.77
C SER A 153 -2.32 0.43 12.20
N ARG A 154 -2.61 0.10 10.95
CA ARG A 154 -1.89 -0.98 10.24
C ARG A 154 -0.40 -0.65 10.06
N HIS A 155 -0.01 0.62 10.09
CA HIS A 155 1.41 1.03 10.13
C HIS A 155 2.16 0.53 11.37
N HIS A 156 1.47 0.10 12.44
CA HIS A 156 2.12 -0.55 13.58
C HIS A 156 2.83 -1.84 13.16
N TRP A 157 2.30 -2.54 12.18
CA TRP A 157 2.74 -3.87 11.79
C TRP A 157 4.04 -3.90 10.98
N GLY A 158 4.50 -2.74 10.49
CA GLY A 158 5.67 -2.66 9.63
C GLY A 158 5.45 -3.25 8.23
N THR A 159 4.22 -3.31 7.79
CA THR A 159 3.79 -3.85 6.49
C THR A 159 3.20 -2.79 5.58
N GLU A 160 3.02 -1.56 6.07
CA GLU A 160 2.35 -0.48 5.37
C GLU A 160 3.33 0.63 4.99
N ILE A 161 3.14 1.20 3.80
CA ILE A 161 3.85 2.38 3.33
C ILE A 161 2.87 3.40 2.76
N ASP A 162 3.19 4.68 2.99
CA ASP A 162 2.59 5.80 2.28
C ASP A 162 3.63 6.34 1.28
N ILE A 163 3.26 6.50 0.01
CA ILE A 163 4.18 6.91 -1.06
C ILE A 163 3.81 8.26 -1.66
N ASN A 164 4.82 9.03 -1.98
CA ASN A 164 4.84 10.29 -2.76
C ASN A 164 4.01 11.45 -2.19
N SER A 165 2.76 11.27 -1.80
CA SER A 165 1.89 12.37 -1.34
C SER A 165 0.80 11.85 -0.40
N PHE A 166 0.30 12.70 0.52
CA PHE A 166 -0.88 12.44 1.35
C PHE A 166 -2.15 13.10 0.79
N SER A 167 -2.20 13.37 -0.53
CA SER A 167 -3.38 13.93 -1.21
C SER A 167 -3.76 13.10 -2.41
N ASN A 168 -5.03 12.68 -2.49
CA ASN A 168 -5.55 11.95 -3.65
C ASN A 168 -5.43 12.75 -4.95
N SER A 169 -5.53 14.08 -4.90
CA SER A 169 -5.41 14.93 -6.08
C SER A 169 -4.04 14.85 -6.77
N TYR A 170 -2.96 14.58 -6.00
CA TYR A 170 -1.63 14.32 -6.58
C TYR A 170 -1.66 13.15 -7.58
N PHE A 171 -2.44 12.12 -7.29
CA PHE A 171 -2.55 10.90 -8.09
C PHE A 171 -3.55 10.99 -9.26
N GLU A 172 -4.14 12.15 -9.49
CA GLU A 172 -5.13 12.37 -10.56
C GLU A 172 -4.52 12.93 -11.84
N SER A 173 -3.29 13.46 -11.78
CA SER A 173 -2.62 14.05 -12.94
C SER A 173 -1.09 13.84 -12.89
N GLY A 174 -0.40 14.16 -13.98
CA GLY A 174 1.05 14.18 -14.08
C GLY A 174 1.74 12.90 -13.63
N GLU A 175 2.85 13.04 -12.93
CA GLU A 175 3.67 11.92 -12.43
C GLU A 175 2.96 11.09 -11.38
N GLY A 176 2.12 11.72 -10.55
CA GLY A 176 1.31 11.00 -9.56
C GLY A 176 0.32 10.04 -10.21
N LYS A 177 -0.35 10.45 -11.30
CA LYS A 177 -1.25 9.57 -12.05
C LYS A 177 -0.51 8.42 -12.73
N LYS A 178 0.67 8.68 -13.28
CA LYS A 178 1.51 7.62 -13.87
C LYS A 178 1.88 6.58 -12.81
N LEU A 179 2.36 7.04 -11.66
CA LEU A 179 2.69 6.19 -10.52
C LEU A 179 1.48 5.36 -10.09
N TYR A 180 0.34 5.99 -9.83
CA TYR A 180 -0.85 5.29 -9.33
C TYR A 180 -1.37 4.25 -10.33
N THR A 181 -1.44 4.60 -11.62
CA THR A 181 -1.82 3.65 -12.69
C THR A 181 -0.87 2.46 -12.74
N TRP A 182 0.43 2.70 -12.60
CA TRP A 182 1.42 1.64 -12.56
C TRP A 182 1.25 0.75 -11.33
N MET A 183 1.02 1.34 -10.15
CA MET A 183 0.79 0.61 -8.91
C MET A 183 -0.45 -0.28 -9.00
N LEU A 184 -1.57 0.23 -9.52
CA LEU A 184 -2.79 -0.56 -9.72
C LEU A 184 -2.57 -1.79 -10.60
N THR A 185 -1.62 -1.72 -11.54
CA THR A 185 -1.34 -2.81 -12.50
C THR A 185 -0.30 -3.81 -11.97
N HIS A 186 0.70 -3.33 -11.22
CA HIS A 186 1.90 -4.11 -10.94
C HIS A 186 2.18 -4.37 -9.46
N ALA A 187 1.58 -3.60 -8.53
CA ALA A 187 1.90 -3.74 -7.11
C ALA A 187 1.63 -5.15 -6.57
N ALA A 188 0.58 -5.81 -7.06
CA ALA A 188 0.23 -7.18 -6.68
C ALA A 188 1.30 -8.22 -7.04
N ASP A 189 2.07 -8.01 -8.13
CA ASP A 189 3.17 -8.90 -8.52
C ASP A 189 4.29 -8.92 -7.47
N TYR A 190 4.35 -7.87 -6.64
CA TYR A 190 5.30 -7.71 -5.54
C TYR A 190 4.65 -7.93 -4.16
N GLY A 191 3.38 -8.36 -4.13
CA GLY A 191 2.64 -8.62 -2.90
C GLY A 191 2.06 -7.36 -2.23
N TRP A 192 1.97 -6.22 -2.93
CA TRP A 192 1.39 -4.99 -2.41
C TRP A 192 -0.06 -4.82 -2.87
N CYS A 193 -0.90 -4.33 -1.97
CA CYS A 193 -2.33 -4.09 -2.19
C CYS A 193 -2.72 -2.73 -1.59
N GLN A 194 -3.64 -2.01 -2.24
CA GLN A 194 -4.24 -0.79 -1.68
C GLN A 194 -5.41 -1.17 -0.76
N PRO A 195 -5.30 -1.06 0.57
CA PRO A 195 -6.37 -1.46 1.48
C PRO A 195 -7.52 -0.45 1.54
N TYR A 196 -7.24 0.84 1.32
CA TYR A 196 -8.21 1.92 1.44
C TYR A 196 -8.61 2.44 0.05
N THR A 197 -9.43 1.64 -0.63
CA THR A 197 -10.11 1.98 -1.89
C THR A 197 -11.34 2.86 -1.64
N PRO A 198 -12.00 3.43 -2.65
CA PRO A 198 -13.28 4.12 -2.44
C PRO A 198 -14.28 3.26 -1.67
N HIS A 199 -15.12 3.90 -0.83
CA HIS A 199 -16.23 3.20 -0.19
C HIS A 199 -17.22 2.69 -1.25
N GLY A 200 -17.80 1.53 -0.97
CA GLY A 200 -18.77 0.87 -1.84
C GLY A 200 -19.34 -0.39 -1.19
N PRO A 201 -20.12 -1.21 -1.90
CA PRO A 201 -20.73 -2.42 -1.35
C PRO A 201 -19.71 -3.41 -0.76
N ASP A 202 -18.51 -3.49 -1.36
CA ASP A 202 -17.45 -4.38 -0.91
C ASP A 202 -16.59 -3.81 0.22
N ARG A 203 -16.60 -2.49 0.42
CA ARG A 203 -15.93 -1.79 1.53
C ARG A 203 -16.79 -0.64 2.04
N PRO A 204 -17.82 -0.93 2.86
CA PRO A 204 -18.77 0.10 3.32
C PRO A 204 -18.23 0.98 4.46
N HIS A 205 -17.12 0.60 5.09
CA HIS A 205 -16.55 1.23 6.28
C HIS A 205 -15.04 1.47 6.14
N GLY A 206 -14.45 2.07 7.14
CA GLY A 206 -13.02 2.35 7.25
C GLY A 206 -12.64 3.76 6.82
N TYR A 207 -11.35 3.98 6.67
CA TYR A 207 -10.81 5.27 6.23
C TYR A 207 -11.31 5.61 4.82
N PHE A 208 -11.34 6.89 4.46
CA PHE A 208 -11.59 7.29 3.09
C PHE A 208 -10.51 6.74 2.14
N GLU A 209 -10.70 6.87 0.83
CA GLU A 209 -9.73 6.42 -0.14
C GLU A 209 -8.36 7.08 0.11
N GLU A 210 -7.33 6.24 0.14
CA GLU A 210 -5.94 6.67 0.24
C GLU A 210 -5.13 6.06 -0.90
N LYS A 211 -4.95 6.81 -2.01
CA LYS A 211 -4.19 6.35 -3.19
C LYS A 211 -2.70 6.16 -2.89
N TRP A 212 -2.22 6.76 -1.82
CA TRP A 212 -0.83 6.67 -1.37
C TRP A 212 -0.52 5.45 -0.50
N HIS A 213 -1.55 4.84 0.13
CA HIS A 213 -1.37 3.81 1.15
C HIS A 213 -1.38 2.40 0.57
N TRP A 214 -0.31 1.64 0.83
CA TRP A 214 -0.11 0.30 0.29
C TRP A 214 0.34 -0.68 1.37
N SER A 215 -0.27 -1.86 1.38
CA SER A 215 -0.08 -2.94 2.36
C SER A 215 0.67 -4.12 1.74
N TYR A 216 1.69 -4.63 2.42
CA TYR A 216 2.42 -5.84 2.02
C TYR A 216 1.70 -7.09 2.50
N MET A 217 0.87 -7.68 1.64
CA MET A 217 -0.04 -8.79 1.94
C MET A 217 0.62 -10.04 2.54
N PRO A 218 1.81 -10.49 2.10
CA PRO A 218 2.40 -11.72 2.64
C PRO A 218 2.64 -11.71 4.16
N LEU A 219 2.58 -10.54 4.79
CA LEU A 219 2.68 -10.38 6.24
C LEU A 219 1.38 -9.81 6.83
N SER A 220 0.79 -8.80 6.20
CA SER A 220 -0.36 -8.09 6.77
C SER A 220 -1.62 -8.94 6.86
N GLN A 221 -1.84 -9.88 5.94
CA GLN A 221 -3.00 -10.77 5.97
C GLN A 221 -3.06 -11.64 7.23
N MET A 222 -1.93 -12.14 7.70
CA MET A 222 -1.88 -12.91 8.95
C MET A 222 -2.23 -12.03 10.14
N LEU A 223 -1.66 -10.82 10.20
CA LEU A 223 -1.94 -9.85 11.28
C LEU A 223 -3.39 -9.35 11.24
N THR A 224 -3.97 -9.21 10.05
CA THR A 224 -5.39 -8.89 9.87
C THR A 224 -6.28 -10.00 10.47
N ARG A 225 -6.03 -11.27 10.13
CA ARG A 225 -6.78 -12.41 10.69
C ARG A 225 -6.61 -12.53 12.21
N GLN A 226 -5.41 -12.28 12.71
CA GLN A 226 -5.17 -12.30 14.15
C GLN A 226 -5.89 -11.13 14.84
N SER A 227 -5.90 -9.93 14.24
CA SER A 227 -6.67 -8.80 14.76
C SER A 227 -8.16 -9.10 14.81
N GLU A 228 -8.72 -9.75 13.80
CA GLU A 228 -10.11 -10.18 13.78
C GLU A 228 -10.44 -11.15 14.94
N ALA A 229 -9.56 -12.09 15.21
CA ALA A 229 -9.76 -13.11 16.25
C ALA A 229 -9.58 -12.55 17.67
N GLU A 230 -8.58 -11.73 17.90
CA GLU A 230 -8.08 -11.44 19.24
C GLU A 230 -8.18 -9.97 19.65
N PHE A 231 -8.10 -8.99 18.71
CA PHE A 231 -8.11 -7.59 19.04
C PHE A 231 -9.53 -7.07 19.25
N LYS A 232 -9.78 -6.37 20.38
CA LYS A 232 -11.10 -5.88 20.76
C LYS A 232 -11.04 -4.37 21.07
N ASP A 233 -12.16 -3.67 20.82
CA ASP A 233 -12.27 -2.22 21.03
C ASP A 233 -11.96 -1.80 22.47
N GLU A 234 -12.24 -2.65 23.47
CA GLU A 234 -11.93 -2.39 24.88
C GLU A 234 -10.43 -2.32 25.18
N MET A 235 -9.59 -2.81 24.29
CA MET A 235 -8.13 -2.72 24.39
C MET A 235 -7.59 -1.38 23.92
N ILE A 236 -8.42 -0.60 23.20
CA ILE A 236 -8.07 0.73 22.66
C ILE A 236 -8.18 1.76 23.75
N LYS A 237 -7.05 2.20 24.30
CA LYS A 237 -7.00 3.13 25.43
C LYS A 237 -5.66 3.87 25.53
N GLY A 238 -5.62 4.92 26.37
CA GLY A 238 -4.39 5.64 26.72
C GLY A 238 -4.11 6.88 25.86
N PHE A 239 -5.14 7.43 25.19
CA PHE A 239 -5.08 8.66 24.42
C PHE A 239 -6.43 9.40 24.46
N LEU A 240 -6.48 10.62 23.98
CA LEU A 240 -7.69 11.45 24.00
C LEU A 240 -8.78 10.87 23.09
N GLY A 241 -9.99 10.71 23.60
CA GLY A 241 -11.14 10.17 22.86
C GLY A 241 -11.17 8.66 22.73
N SER A 242 -10.24 7.93 23.37
CA SER A 242 -10.19 6.46 23.31
C SER A 242 -11.46 5.79 23.84
N GLU A 243 -12.21 6.45 24.73
CA GLU A 243 -13.48 5.97 25.27
C GLU A 243 -14.58 5.78 24.20
N ALA A 244 -14.49 6.49 23.08
CA ALA A 244 -15.43 6.36 21.96
C ALA A 244 -15.17 5.11 21.08
N ALA A 245 -14.03 4.44 21.24
CA ALA A 245 -13.62 3.36 20.36
C ALA A 245 -14.68 2.24 20.25
N LYS A 246 -15.20 1.79 21.38
CA LYS A 246 -16.21 0.72 21.44
C LYS A 246 -17.53 1.13 20.78
N GLU A 247 -18.00 2.34 21.04
CA GLU A 247 -19.24 2.85 20.46
C GLU A 247 -19.12 3.01 18.92
N ILE A 248 -17.94 3.37 18.45
CA ILE A 248 -17.63 3.49 17.02
C ILE A 248 -17.53 2.10 16.37
N GLY A 249 -17.00 1.10 17.09
CA GLY A 249 -16.64 -0.21 16.55
C GLY A 249 -15.37 -0.13 15.71
N VAL A 250 -14.29 0.41 16.30
CA VAL A 250 -13.07 0.79 15.54
C VAL A 250 -12.35 -0.41 14.97
N VAL A 251 -12.30 -1.54 15.69
CA VAL A 251 -11.65 -2.74 15.18
C VAL A 251 -12.36 -3.24 13.93
N GLU A 252 -13.67 -3.49 14.02
CA GLU A 252 -14.46 -3.99 12.90
C GLU A 252 -14.45 -3.03 11.71
N LYS A 253 -14.74 -1.74 11.97
CA LYS A 253 -14.96 -0.77 10.90
C LYS A 253 -13.69 -0.19 10.29
N TYR A 254 -12.58 -0.12 11.04
CA TYR A 254 -11.36 0.56 10.57
C TYR A 254 -10.16 -0.38 10.45
N VAL A 255 -9.87 -1.24 11.43
CA VAL A 255 -8.76 -2.19 11.31
C VAL A 255 -9.06 -3.25 10.25
N LEU A 256 -10.30 -3.75 10.24
CA LEU A 256 -10.81 -4.74 9.29
C LEU A 256 -11.55 -4.12 8.08
N GLY A 257 -11.84 -2.82 8.12
CA GLY A 257 -12.53 -2.08 7.07
C GLY A 257 -11.65 -1.79 5.85
N ILE A 258 -11.06 -2.83 5.27
CA ILE A 258 -10.14 -2.77 4.13
C ILE A 258 -10.74 -3.47 2.91
N ASP A 259 -10.15 -3.21 1.75
CA ASP A 259 -10.52 -3.90 0.52
C ASP A 259 -10.34 -5.42 0.68
N LYS A 260 -11.34 -6.19 0.28
CA LYS A 260 -11.36 -7.66 0.42
C LYS A 260 -10.18 -8.35 -0.27
N ARG A 261 -9.62 -7.72 -1.31
CA ARG A 261 -8.42 -8.24 -2.01
C ARG A 261 -7.17 -8.18 -1.15
N CYS A 262 -7.18 -7.36 -0.09
CA CYS A 262 -6.07 -7.20 0.85
C CYS A 262 -6.24 -8.04 2.15
N MET A 263 -7.38 -8.74 2.30
CA MET A 263 -7.70 -9.61 3.46
C MET A 263 -6.87 -10.89 3.50
#